data_30f5586188ddf4e832b37705c88ccc36
#
_entry.id   30f5586188ddf4e832b37705c88ccc36
#
_cell.length_a   1.000
_cell.length_b   1.000
_cell.length_c   1.000
_cell.angle_alpha   90.00
_cell.angle_beta   90.00
_cell.angle_gamma   90.00
#
_symmetry.space_group_name_H-M   'P 1'
#
loop_
_entity.id
_entity.type
_entity.pdbx_description
1 polymer ?
#
loop_
_entity_poly.entity_id
_entity_poly.type
_entity_poly.pdbx_seq_one_letter_code
_entity_poly.pdbx_strand_id
1 'polypeptide(L)'
;MRRFCTLLSIVTFMGIFSPGRPSSQAAPKPDSPAFNSVPELEKGYRLMYEQKFPEAREVLMAWAAENPTEPFGQVSVGASYLFEEFYLQQVLTSDYFLNDKRFLGGITGTPDPVRMKAFQDSIAKARTLANQRMKKHPRDPEALFVLALCAGMQSDADSMLMKKHYDALKMLKEANSNAETLLKEHPDTYDIYVAPGIAYYVIGSLSSSARFVLWFGGIHGDRQLGMSQVQKTADNGNYLKPFAQILLALSARREKQDELAQKNLKELTEEFPGNSTYAAEYAKAMGHPIPSAMVPAN
;
A
#
# COMPACT_ATOMS: atom_id res chain seq x y z
N MET A 1 25.96 -24.07 74.77
CA MET A 1 24.93 -24.97 75.38
C MET A 1 23.61 -24.83 74.63
N ARG A 2 22.99 -25.97 74.27
CA ARG A 2 21.62 -26.18 73.77
C ARG A 2 21.37 -25.86 72.28
N ARG A 3 21.38 -26.84 71.45
CA ARG A 3 20.45 -27.91 71.02
C ARG A 3 19.60 -27.39 69.86
N PHE A 4 19.94 -27.82 68.65
CA PHE A 4 19.24 -28.68 67.69
C PHE A 4 17.72 -28.70 67.77
N CYS A 5 17.07 -28.31 66.66
CA CYS A 5 15.92 -29.03 66.16
C CYS A 5 15.80 -28.82 64.64
N THR A 6 16.03 -29.90 63.93
CA THR A 6 15.84 -30.11 62.50
C THR A 6 14.33 -30.22 62.23
N LEU A 7 13.82 -29.45 61.24
CA LEU A 7 12.52 -29.72 60.64
C LEU A 7 12.67 -29.76 59.12
N LEU A 8 12.57 -30.97 58.63
CA LEU A 8 12.57 -31.36 57.23
C LEU A 8 11.20 -31.00 56.66
N SER A 9 11.09 -29.94 55.86
CA SER A 9 9.86 -29.67 55.10
C SER A 9 10.01 -30.17 53.68
N ILE A 10 9.25 -31.21 53.36
CA ILE A 10 9.03 -31.76 52.04
C ILE A 10 8.25 -30.71 51.25
N VAL A 11 8.90 -30.03 50.28
CA VAL A 11 8.22 -29.21 49.32
C VAL A 11 7.75 -30.08 48.17
N THR A 12 6.46 -30.39 48.19
CA THR A 12 5.77 -31.05 47.09
C THR A 12 5.70 -30.11 45.89
N PHE A 13 6.45 -30.39 44.86
CA PHE A 13 6.46 -29.66 43.59
C PHE A 13 5.15 -29.97 42.86
N MET A 14 4.09 -29.19 43.09
CA MET A 14 2.88 -29.23 42.27
C MET A 14 3.20 -28.55 40.95
N GLY A 15 3.49 -29.34 39.91
CA GLY A 15 3.62 -28.85 38.55
C GLY A 15 2.30 -28.20 38.10
N ILE A 16 2.33 -26.89 37.99
CA ILE A 16 1.25 -26.14 37.34
C ILE A 16 1.34 -26.43 35.84
N PHE A 17 0.54 -27.38 35.37
CA PHE A 17 0.26 -27.53 33.96
C PHE A 17 -0.52 -26.30 33.52
N SER A 18 0.17 -25.31 32.94
CA SER A 18 -0.49 -24.23 32.22
C SER A 18 -1.09 -24.85 30.95
N PRO A 19 -2.41 -24.83 30.77
CA PRO A 19 -2.99 -25.22 29.50
C PRO A 19 -2.44 -24.25 28.44
N GLY A 20 -1.73 -24.78 27.44
CA GLY A 20 -1.25 -24.03 26.30
C GLY A 20 -2.43 -23.24 25.72
N ARG A 21 -2.28 -21.94 25.57
CA ARG A 21 -3.21 -21.12 24.80
C ARG A 21 -3.34 -21.78 23.42
N PRO A 22 -4.56 -22.06 22.95
CA PRO A 22 -4.74 -22.51 21.60
C PRO A 22 -4.08 -21.46 20.69
N SER A 23 -3.18 -21.89 19.81
CA SER A 23 -2.68 -21.05 18.73
C SER A 23 -3.91 -20.55 17.98
N SER A 24 -4.17 -19.25 18.02
CA SER A 24 -5.21 -18.64 17.21
C SER A 24 -4.82 -18.91 15.76
N GLN A 25 -5.40 -19.95 15.17
CA GLN A 25 -5.32 -20.14 13.73
C GLN A 25 -5.97 -18.91 13.10
N ALA A 26 -5.23 -18.25 12.22
CA ALA A 26 -5.78 -17.17 11.41
C ALA A 26 -7.05 -17.66 10.71
N ALA A 27 -8.07 -16.82 10.64
CA ALA A 27 -9.27 -17.14 9.89
C ALA A 27 -8.89 -17.45 8.43
N PRO A 28 -9.59 -18.38 7.76
CA PRO A 28 -9.30 -18.67 6.36
C PRO A 28 -9.41 -17.40 5.52
N LYS A 29 -8.58 -17.32 4.47
CA LYS A 29 -8.58 -16.18 3.52
C LYS A 29 -10.01 -16.03 2.97
N PRO A 30 -10.56 -14.81 2.95
CA PRO A 30 -11.91 -14.59 2.44
C PRO A 30 -12.03 -14.94 0.96
N ASP A 31 -13.15 -15.54 0.58
CA ASP A 31 -13.47 -15.81 -0.82
C ASP A 31 -14.07 -14.56 -1.47
N SER A 32 -13.22 -13.75 -2.09
CA SER A 32 -13.63 -12.55 -2.79
C SER A 32 -12.61 -12.17 -3.88
N PRO A 33 -13.05 -11.44 -4.94
CA PRO A 33 -12.16 -10.95 -5.99
C PRO A 33 -10.97 -10.12 -5.50
N ALA A 34 -11.11 -9.45 -4.36
CA ALA A 34 -10.03 -8.66 -3.76
C ALA A 34 -8.86 -9.52 -3.22
N PHE A 35 -9.11 -10.78 -2.90
CA PHE A 35 -8.13 -11.67 -2.26
C PHE A 35 -7.76 -12.88 -3.12
N ASN A 36 -8.59 -13.20 -4.11
CA ASN A 36 -8.37 -14.33 -5.01
C ASN A 36 -7.94 -13.83 -6.39
N SER A 37 -7.21 -14.66 -7.09
CA SER A 37 -6.83 -14.41 -8.47
C SER A 37 -8.07 -14.42 -9.36
N VAL A 38 -8.31 -13.31 -10.06
CA VAL A 38 -9.33 -13.18 -11.10
C VAL A 38 -8.62 -12.79 -12.39
N PRO A 39 -8.62 -13.64 -13.42
CA PRO A 39 -7.79 -13.44 -14.62
C PRO A 39 -8.00 -12.10 -15.30
N GLU A 40 -9.24 -11.61 -15.38
CA GLU A 40 -9.58 -10.32 -16.00
C GLU A 40 -9.02 -9.15 -15.17
N LEU A 41 -9.12 -9.21 -13.85
CA LEU A 41 -8.55 -8.18 -12.98
C LEU A 41 -7.01 -8.21 -13.03
N GLU A 42 -6.41 -9.39 -12.96
CA GLU A 42 -4.94 -9.53 -13.12
C GLU A 42 -4.46 -8.97 -14.46
N LYS A 43 -5.17 -9.26 -15.56
CA LYS A 43 -4.88 -8.68 -16.86
C LYS A 43 -4.97 -7.16 -16.83
N GLY A 44 -6.01 -6.59 -16.20
CA GLY A 44 -6.17 -5.14 -16.05
C GLY A 44 -5.02 -4.50 -15.27
N TYR A 45 -4.65 -5.08 -14.12
CA TYR A 45 -3.51 -4.62 -13.33
C TYR A 45 -2.18 -4.76 -14.08
N ARG A 46 -1.96 -5.87 -14.77
CA ARG A 46 -0.77 -6.08 -15.60
C ARG A 46 -0.63 -5.00 -16.67
N LEU A 47 -1.71 -4.74 -17.44
CA LEU A 47 -1.73 -3.68 -18.44
C LEU A 47 -1.45 -2.29 -17.83
N MET A 48 -1.99 -2.02 -16.65
CA MET A 48 -1.72 -0.78 -15.92
C MET A 48 -0.23 -0.65 -15.56
N TYR A 49 0.40 -1.72 -15.07
CA TYR A 49 1.84 -1.75 -14.79
C TYR A 49 2.72 -1.74 -16.05
N GLU A 50 2.18 -2.14 -17.21
CA GLU A 50 2.81 -1.96 -18.52
C GLU A 50 2.59 -0.56 -19.11
N GLN A 51 1.96 0.36 -18.39
CA GLN A 51 1.61 1.73 -18.82
C GLN A 51 0.59 1.77 -19.98
N LYS A 52 -0.12 0.69 -20.22
CA LYS A 52 -1.20 0.56 -21.20
C LYS A 52 -2.55 0.92 -20.54
N PHE A 53 -2.65 2.17 -20.09
CA PHE A 53 -3.78 2.61 -19.25
C PHE A 53 -5.15 2.55 -19.95
N PRO A 54 -5.30 2.92 -21.25
CA PRO A 54 -6.57 2.77 -21.94
C PRO A 54 -7.04 1.32 -22.00
N GLU A 55 -6.15 0.38 -22.35
CA GLU A 55 -6.45 -1.05 -22.44
C GLU A 55 -6.73 -1.65 -21.06
N ALA A 56 -6.00 -1.21 -20.02
CA ALA A 56 -6.28 -1.60 -18.64
C ALA A 56 -7.70 -1.21 -18.24
N ARG A 57 -8.11 0.03 -18.53
CA ARG A 57 -9.46 0.53 -18.24
C ARG A 57 -10.53 -0.24 -18.98
N GLU A 58 -10.33 -0.55 -20.24
CA GLU A 58 -11.29 -1.36 -21.02
C GLU A 58 -11.59 -2.68 -20.32
N VAL A 59 -10.55 -3.42 -19.92
CA VAL A 59 -10.69 -4.70 -19.21
C VAL A 59 -11.34 -4.53 -17.84
N LEU A 60 -10.87 -3.57 -17.04
CA LEU A 60 -11.37 -3.35 -15.68
C LEU A 60 -12.83 -2.85 -15.66
N MET A 61 -13.19 -1.97 -16.60
CA MET A 61 -14.56 -1.46 -16.74
C MET A 61 -15.53 -2.54 -17.22
N ALA A 62 -15.10 -3.40 -18.16
CA ALA A 62 -15.90 -4.55 -18.62
C ALA A 62 -16.20 -5.48 -17.44
N TRP A 63 -15.19 -5.87 -16.68
CA TRP A 63 -15.39 -6.71 -15.50
C TRP A 63 -16.30 -6.06 -14.46
N ALA A 64 -16.10 -4.76 -14.17
CA ALA A 64 -16.92 -4.02 -13.21
C ALA A 64 -18.40 -3.86 -13.68
N ALA A 65 -18.64 -3.88 -14.99
CA ALA A 65 -20.00 -3.86 -15.55
C ALA A 65 -20.70 -5.22 -15.41
N GLU A 66 -19.95 -6.31 -15.57
CA GLU A 66 -20.46 -7.67 -15.38
C GLU A 66 -20.66 -8.01 -13.89
N ASN A 67 -19.92 -7.33 -12.99
CA ASN A 67 -19.94 -7.51 -11.54
C ASN A 67 -20.35 -6.22 -10.80
N PRO A 68 -21.57 -5.68 -11.02
CA PRO A 68 -21.94 -4.33 -10.60
C PRO A 68 -22.06 -4.13 -9.08
N THR A 69 -22.14 -5.21 -8.31
CA THR A 69 -22.22 -5.19 -6.83
C THR A 69 -20.85 -5.35 -6.16
N GLU A 70 -19.81 -5.70 -6.94
CA GLU A 70 -18.47 -5.95 -6.42
C GLU A 70 -17.67 -4.64 -6.33
N PRO A 71 -17.32 -4.19 -5.12
CA PRO A 71 -16.66 -2.90 -4.93
C PRO A 71 -15.23 -2.88 -5.46
N PHE A 72 -14.56 -4.05 -5.51
CA PHE A 72 -13.16 -4.14 -5.93
C PHE A 72 -12.99 -3.78 -7.41
N GLY A 73 -13.91 -4.12 -8.29
CA GLY A 73 -13.86 -3.71 -9.69
C GLY A 73 -13.87 -2.18 -9.86
N GLN A 74 -14.70 -1.48 -9.09
CA GLN A 74 -14.78 -0.01 -9.18
C GLN A 74 -13.52 0.68 -8.64
N VAL A 75 -12.94 0.19 -7.56
CA VAL A 75 -11.67 0.75 -7.03
C VAL A 75 -10.51 0.49 -7.99
N SER A 76 -10.50 -0.66 -8.67
CA SER A 76 -9.50 -0.99 -9.71
C SER A 76 -9.58 -0.06 -10.92
N VAL A 77 -10.80 0.28 -11.37
CA VAL A 77 -11.00 1.32 -12.41
C VAL A 77 -10.43 2.66 -11.94
N GLY A 78 -10.74 3.07 -10.70
CA GLY A 78 -10.17 4.28 -10.10
C GLY A 78 -8.64 4.27 -10.07
N ALA A 79 -8.05 3.14 -9.67
CA ALA A 79 -6.60 2.96 -9.66
C ALA A 79 -5.98 3.24 -11.03
N SER A 80 -6.59 2.77 -12.13
CA SER A 80 -6.04 2.97 -13.47
C SER A 80 -5.96 4.44 -13.89
N TYR A 81 -6.92 5.27 -13.48
CA TYR A 81 -6.88 6.72 -13.73
C TYR A 81 -5.81 7.42 -12.88
N LEU A 82 -5.70 7.05 -11.60
CA LEU A 82 -4.73 7.65 -10.70
C LEU A 82 -3.29 7.29 -11.09
N PHE A 83 -3.04 6.02 -11.45
CA PHE A 83 -1.71 5.57 -11.89
C PHE A 83 -1.28 6.23 -13.20
N GLU A 84 -2.20 6.43 -14.15
CA GLU A 84 -1.89 7.20 -15.37
C GLU A 84 -1.51 8.63 -15.03
N GLU A 85 -2.23 9.29 -14.10
CA GLU A 85 -1.87 10.63 -13.66
C GLU A 85 -0.50 10.65 -12.97
N PHE A 86 -0.20 9.68 -12.10
CA PHE A 86 1.12 9.55 -11.46
C PHE A 86 2.24 9.36 -12.48
N TYR A 87 1.99 8.57 -13.52
CA TYR A 87 2.94 8.39 -14.61
C TYR A 87 3.22 9.69 -15.34
N LEU A 88 2.18 10.40 -15.77
CA LEU A 88 2.31 11.66 -16.51
C LEU A 88 2.94 12.78 -15.67
N GLN A 89 2.70 12.79 -14.37
CA GLN A 89 3.29 13.76 -13.43
C GLN A 89 4.64 13.31 -12.87
N GLN A 90 5.17 12.17 -13.32
CA GLN A 90 6.46 11.60 -12.87
C GLN A 90 6.56 11.40 -11.36
N VAL A 91 5.45 11.03 -10.71
CA VAL A 91 5.38 10.84 -9.25
C VAL A 91 6.16 9.60 -8.80
N LEU A 92 6.03 8.49 -9.54
CA LEU A 92 6.70 7.23 -9.19
C LEU A 92 8.13 7.17 -9.75
N THR A 93 8.93 8.20 -9.46
CA THR A 93 10.33 8.31 -9.91
C THR A 93 11.26 8.73 -8.76
N SER A 94 12.55 8.39 -8.89
CA SER A 94 13.56 8.85 -7.93
C SER A 94 13.71 10.38 -7.93
N ASP A 95 13.50 11.06 -9.04
CA ASP A 95 13.53 12.52 -9.11
C ASP A 95 12.43 13.19 -8.26
N TYR A 96 11.32 12.49 -8.06
CA TYR A 96 10.27 12.92 -7.15
C TYR A 96 10.59 12.55 -5.69
N PHE A 97 10.91 11.28 -5.43
CA PHE A 97 11.08 10.73 -4.09
C PHE A 97 12.33 11.25 -3.36
N LEU A 98 13.44 11.49 -4.08
CA LEU A 98 14.68 11.98 -3.48
C LEU A 98 14.69 13.49 -3.26
N ASN A 99 13.75 14.22 -3.82
CA ASN A 99 13.59 15.65 -3.64
C ASN A 99 12.58 15.94 -2.54
N ASP A 100 13.03 16.32 -1.34
CA ASP A 100 12.16 16.59 -0.19
C ASP A 100 11.05 17.60 -0.48
N LYS A 101 11.33 18.62 -1.27
CA LYS A 101 10.36 19.65 -1.62
C LYS A 101 9.23 19.08 -2.50
N ARG A 102 9.55 18.14 -3.39
CA ARG A 102 8.56 17.47 -4.24
C ARG A 102 7.83 16.38 -3.46
N PHE A 103 8.57 15.53 -2.76
CA PHE A 103 8.03 14.40 -2.00
C PHE A 103 7.01 14.84 -0.93
N LEU A 104 7.31 15.92 -0.20
CA LEU A 104 6.42 16.46 0.85
C LEU A 104 5.50 17.59 0.36
N GLY A 105 5.82 18.24 -0.76
CA GLY A 105 5.08 19.40 -1.28
C GLY A 105 4.19 19.13 -2.49
N GLY A 106 4.28 17.94 -3.07
CA GLY A 106 3.52 17.55 -4.26
C GLY A 106 4.13 17.99 -5.59
N ILE A 107 3.42 17.73 -6.67
CA ILE A 107 3.82 18.06 -8.05
C ILE A 107 3.87 19.57 -8.30
N THR A 108 4.59 19.98 -9.34
CA THR A 108 4.60 21.39 -9.81
C THR A 108 3.56 21.66 -10.88
N GLY A 109 3.14 20.61 -11.62
CA GLY A 109 2.12 20.70 -12.67
C GLY A 109 0.69 20.78 -12.14
N THR A 110 -0.26 20.73 -13.06
CA THR A 110 -1.71 20.64 -12.78
C THR A 110 -2.21 19.29 -13.27
N PRO A 111 -2.90 18.50 -12.42
CA PRO A 111 -3.50 17.24 -12.83
C PRO A 111 -4.58 17.44 -13.89
N ASP A 112 -4.75 16.44 -14.77
CA ASP A 112 -5.84 16.46 -15.75
C ASP A 112 -7.20 16.40 -15.05
N PRO A 113 -8.08 17.42 -15.23
CA PRO A 113 -9.35 17.49 -14.51
C PRO A 113 -10.34 16.40 -14.92
N VAL A 114 -10.28 15.91 -16.17
CA VAL A 114 -11.18 14.85 -16.67
C VAL A 114 -10.77 13.52 -16.04
N ARG A 115 -9.46 13.21 -16.03
CA ARG A 115 -8.93 11.99 -15.42
C ARG A 115 -9.15 11.98 -13.92
N MET A 116 -8.92 13.11 -13.25
CA MET A 116 -9.17 13.23 -11.81
C MET A 116 -10.65 13.08 -11.46
N LYS A 117 -11.57 13.61 -12.31
CA LYS A 117 -13.01 13.39 -12.11
C LYS A 117 -13.36 11.92 -12.26
N ALA A 118 -12.89 11.24 -13.28
CA ALA A 118 -13.14 9.81 -13.49
C ALA A 118 -12.61 8.96 -12.33
N PHE A 119 -11.44 9.29 -11.81
CA PHE A 119 -10.91 8.71 -10.57
C PHE A 119 -11.89 8.91 -9.40
N GLN A 120 -12.32 10.15 -9.13
CA GLN A 120 -13.21 10.48 -8.02
C GLN A 120 -14.57 9.75 -8.14
N ASP A 121 -15.18 9.71 -9.33
CA ASP A 121 -16.44 9.03 -9.57
C ASP A 121 -16.32 7.51 -9.29
N SER A 122 -15.22 6.89 -9.72
CA SER A 122 -14.93 5.46 -9.47
C SER A 122 -14.74 5.16 -7.99
N ILE A 123 -13.98 5.97 -7.28
CA ILE A 123 -13.76 5.84 -5.83
C ILE A 123 -15.07 6.05 -5.05
N ALA A 124 -15.88 7.03 -5.42
CA ALA A 124 -17.16 7.27 -4.77
C ALA A 124 -18.11 6.08 -4.93
N LYS A 125 -18.14 5.45 -6.13
CA LYS A 125 -18.92 4.26 -6.39
C LYS A 125 -18.42 3.06 -5.59
N ALA A 126 -17.10 2.82 -5.58
CA ALA A 126 -16.47 1.76 -4.78
C ALA A 126 -16.79 1.91 -3.29
N ARG A 127 -16.66 3.11 -2.73
CA ARG A 127 -17.02 3.42 -1.33
C ARG A 127 -18.50 3.16 -1.04
N THR A 128 -19.39 3.52 -1.98
CA THR A 128 -20.82 3.29 -1.82
C THR A 128 -21.12 1.80 -1.70
N LEU A 129 -20.57 0.98 -2.60
CA LEU A 129 -20.74 -0.48 -2.59
C LEU A 129 -20.13 -1.11 -1.33
N ALA A 130 -18.91 -0.74 -0.97
CA ALA A 130 -18.24 -1.22 0.24
C ALA A 130 -19.03 -0.88 1.51
N ASN A 131 -19.54 0.35 1.63
CA ASN A 131 -20.37 0.76 2.76
C ASN A 131 -21.72 0.00 2.80
N GLN A 132 -22.30 -0.37 1.65
CA GLN A 132 -23.49 -1.21 1.62
C GLN A 132 -23.21 -2.63 2.12
N ARG A 133 -22.01 -3.20 1.82
CA ARG A 133 -21.55 -4.47 2.40
C ARG A 133 -21.37 -4.37 3.90
N MET A 134 -20.69 -3.31 4.39
CA MET A 134 -20.48 -3.07 5.83
C MET A 134 -21.79 -2.94 6.62
N LYS A 135 -22.87 -2.41 6.01
CA LYS A 135 -24.20 -2.36 6.66
C LYS A 135 -24.82 -3.73 6.83
N LYS A 136 -24.58 -4.66 5.88
CA LYS A 136 -25.08 -6.04 5.93
C LYS A 136 -24.23 -6.95 6.80
N HIS A 137 -22.92 -6.79 6.68
CA HIS A 137 -21.91 -7.58 7.36
C HIS A 137 -20.87 -6.64 7.97
N PRO A 138 -21.07 -6.19 9.24
CA PRO A 138 -20.09 -5.37 9.95
C PRO A 138 -18.72 -6.08 9.95
N ARG A 139 -17.67 -5.36 9.53
CA ARG A 139 -16.30 -5.90 9.36
C ARG A 139 -16.14 -6.87 8.17
N ASP A 140 -16.99 -6.73 7.13
CA ASP A 140 -16.80 -7.44 5.87
C ASP A 140 -15.36 -7.22 5.35
N PRO A 141 -14.56 -8.27 5.15
CA PRO A 141 -13.13 -8.13 4.86
C PRO A 141 -12.87 -7.47 3.51
N GLU A 142 -13.68 -7.71 2.48
CA GLU A 142 -13.54 -7.05 1.19
C GLU A 142 -13.91 -5.56 1.28
N ALA A 143 -14.97 -5.25 2.02
CA ALA A 143 -15.34 -3.85 2.23
C ALA A 143 -14.25 -3.07 2.96
N LEU A 144 -13.64 -3.66 4.00
CA LEU A 144 -12.50 -3.07 4.70
C LEU A 144 -11.30 -2.86 3.77
N PHE A 145 -10.99 -3.85 2.93
CA PHE A 145 -9.91 -3.77 1.94
C PHE A 145 -10.16 -2.63 0.95
N VAL A 146 -11.35 -2.59 0.33
CA VAL A 146 -11.70 -1.56 -0.65
C VAL A 146 -11.76 -0.17 -0.02
N LEU A 147 -12.30 -0.04 1.20
CA LEU A 147 -12.31 1.26 1.91
C LEU A 147 -10.90 1.73 2.22
N ALA A 148 -9.99 0.82 2.60
CA ALA A 148 -8.59 1.16 2.80
C ALA A 148 -7.92 1.62 1.50
N LEU A 149 -8.14 0.93 0.38
CA LEU A 149 -7.63 1.34 -0.94
C LEU A 149 -8.18 2.69 -1.38
N CYS A 150 -9.51 2.88 -1.29
CA CYS A 150 -10.15 4.16 -1.63
C CYS A 150 -9.57 5.32 -0.82
N ALA A 151 -9.38 5.12 0.48
CA ALA A 151 -8.83 6.15 1.36
C ALA A 151 -7.33 6.38 1.09
N GLY A 152 -6.55 5.33 0.85
CA GLY A 152 -5.14 5.43 0.49
C GLY A 152 -4.93 6.21 -0.81
N MET A 153 -5.60 5.80 -1.88
CA MET A 153 -5.53 6.49 -3.18
C MET A 153 -6.02 7.94 -3.10
N GLN A 154 -7.06 8.21 -2.31
CA GLN A 154 -7.51 9.59 -2.08
C GLN A 154 -6.45 10.40 -1.33
N SER A 155 -5.80 9.82 -0.32
CA SER A 155 -4.68 10.45 0.39
C SER A 155 -3.54 10.80 -0.55
N ASP A 156 -3.17 9.88 -1.43
CA ASP A 156 -2.09 10.06 -2.40
C ASP A 156 -2.44 11.17 -3.40
N ALA A 157 -3.66 11.16 -3.95
CA ALA A 157 -4.14 12.20 -4.85
C ALA A 157 -4.16 13.57 -4.17
N ASP A 158 -4.68 13.64 -2.94
CA ASP A 158 -4.79 14.90 -2.19
C ASP A 158 -3.41 15.46 -1.81
N SER A 159 -2.45 14.61 -1.41
CA SER A 159 -1.11 15.06 -1.02
C SER A 159 -0.23 15.40 -2.21
N MET A 160 -0.12 14.49 -3.17
CA MET A 160 0.86 14.57 -4.25
C MET A 160 0.39 15.44 -5.42
N LEU A 161 -0.91 15.32 -5.79
CA LEU A 161 -1.47 16.00 -6.96
C LEU A 161 -2.18 17.31 -6.60
N MET A 162 -3.00 17.31 -5.55
CA MET A 162 -3.87 18.44 -5.20
C MET A 162 -3.32 19.33 -4.09
N LYS A 163 -2.24 18.93 -3.41
CA LYS A 163 -1.58 19.66 -2.29
C LYS A 163 -2.51 19.96 -1.11
N LYS A 164 -3.49 19.08 -0.89
CA LYS A 164 -4.47 19.16 0.21
C LYS A 164 -3.99 18.32 1.39
N HIS A 165 -2.86 18.70 1.99
CA HIS A 165 -2.16 17.87 2.99
C HIS A 165 -3.00 17.53 4.22
N TYR A 166 -3.91 18.42 4.65
CA TYR A 166 -4.82 18.11 5.77
C TYR A 166 -5.83 17.03 5.42
N ASP A 167 -6.45 17.12 4.24
CA ASP A 167 -7.39 16.10 3.76
C ASP A 167 -6.68 14.78 3.53
N ALA A 168 -5.47 14.81 2.95
CA ALA A 168 -4.62 13.65 2.76
C ALA A 168 -4.34 12.92 4.08
N LEU A 169 -3.98 13.65 5.14
CA LEU A 169 -3.71 13.05 6.45
C LEU A 169 -4.95 12.37 7.05
N LYS A 170 -6.14 12.96 6.87
CA LYS A 170 -7.40 12.36 7.29
C LYS A 170 -7.67 11.06 6.54
N MET A 171 -7.46 11.05 5.23
CA MET A 171 -7.64 9.86 4.40
C MET A 171 -6.60 8.78 4.72
N LEU A 172 -5.36 9.17 4.96
CA LEU A 172 -4.29 8.25 5.38
C LEU A 172 -4.63 7.53 6.68
N LYS A 173 -5.18 8.27 7.66
CA LYS A 173 -5.64 7.69 8.94
C LYS A 173 -6.80 6.71 8.73
N GLU A 174 -7.75 7.03 7.85
CA GLU A 174 -8.86 6.15 7.49
C GLU A 174 -8.35 4.87 6.82
N ALA A 175 -7.44 4.99 5.85
CA ALA A 175 -6.82 3.85 5.16
C ALA A 175 -6.14 2.91 6.15
N ASN A 176 -5.31 3.46 7.03
CA ASN A 176 -4.60 2.69 8.05
C ASN A 176 -5.56 1.98 9.01
N SER A 177 -6.60 2.65 9.48
CA SER A 177 -7.59 2.08 10.41
C SER A 177 -8.35 0.90 9.80
N ASN A 178 -8.78 1.00 8.54
CA ASN A 178 -9.45 -0.09 7.83
C ASN A 178 -8.48 -1.26 7.59
N ALA A 179 -7.25 -0.97 7.18
CA ALA A 179 -6.22 -1.98 6.96
C ALA A 179 -5.85 -2.72 8.24
N GLU A 180 -5.62 -2.02 9.36
CA GLU A 180 -5.34 -2.63 10.66
C GLU A 180 -6.50 -3.50 11.16
N THR A 181 -7.75 -3.07 10.91
CA THR A 181 -8.94 -3.83 11.29
C THR A 181 -8.99 -5.15 10.50
N LEU A 182 -8.73 -5.10 9.20
CA LEU A 182 -8.66 -6.28 8.35
C LEU A 182 -7.53 -7.22 8.78
N LEU A 183 -6.32 -6.69 8.96
CA LEU A 183 -5.12 -7.48 9.30
C LEU A 183 -5.17 -8.17 10.66
N LYS A 184 -6.00 -7.70 11.59
CA LYS A 184 -6.22 -8.39 12.88
C LYS A 184 -6.88 -9.75 12.72
N GLU A 185 -7.74 -9.91 11.72
CA GLU A 185 -8.50 -11.14 11.46
C GLU A 185 -7.90 -11.93 10.30
N HIS A 186 -7.35 -11.23 9.29
CA HIS A 186 -6.81 -11.79 8.05
C HIS A 186 -5.38 -11.29 7.78
N PRO A 187 -4.38 -11.73 8.57
CA PRO A 187 -3.00 -11.27 8.45
C PRO A 187 -2.29 -11.73 7.16
N ASP A 188 -2.89 -12.65 6.41
CA ASP A 188 -2.44 -13.19 5.13
C ASP A 188 -2.96 -12.39 3.92
N THR A 189 -3.70 -11.30 4.13
CA THR A 189 -4.10 -10.38 3.06
C THR A 189 -2.96 -9.40 2.73
N TYR A 190 -1.93 -9.92 2.04
CA TYR A 190 -0.66 -9.23 1.87
C TYR A 190 -0.74 -7.91 1.10
N ASP A 191 -1.65 -7.74 0.17
CA ASP A 191 -1.78 -6.49 -0.60
C ASP A 191 -2.09 -5.28 0.30
N ILE A 192 -2.81 -5.49 1.41
CA ILE A 192 -3.22 -4.38 2.26
C ILE A 192 -2.10 -3.81 3.13
N TYR A 193 -0.99 -4.53 3.32
CA TYR A 193 0.14 -4.02 4.10
C TYR A 193 0.77 -2.75 3.50
N VAL A 194 0.54 -2.49 2.20
CA VAL A 194 0.99 -1.25 1.56
C VAL A 194 0.38 -0.01 2.24
N ALA A 195 -0.87 -0.07 2.71
CA ALA A 195 -1.53 1.08 3.32
C ALA A 195 -0.87 1.52 4.65
N PRO A 196 -0.74 0.66 5.69
CA PRO A 196 0.03 1.03 6.88
C PRO A 196 1.51 1.27 6.57
N GLY A 197 2.08 0.60 5.58
CA GLY A 197 3.46 0.81 5.16
C GLY A 197 3.72 2.23 4.68
N ILE A 198 2.89 2.74 3.78
CA ILE A 198 2.96 4.13 3.31
C ILE A 198 2.73 5.10 4.47
N ALA A 199 1.71 4.85 5.31
CA ALA A 199 1.39 5.72 6.44
C ALA A 199 2.58 5.88 7.39
N TYR A 200 3.17 4.79 7.85
CA TYR A 200 4.34 4.82 8.73
C TYR A 200 5.54 5.49 8.07
N TYR A 201 5.80 5.21 6.80
CA TYR A 201 6.95 5.76 6.08
C TYR A 201 6.83 7.27 5.86
N VAL A 202 5.69 7.74 5.34
CA VAL A 202 5.46 9.17 5.04
C VAL A 202 5.51 9.99 6.33
N ILE A 203 4.77 9.57 7.39
CA ILE A 203 4.78 10.27 8.67
C ILE A 203 6.19 10.25 9.29
N GLY A 204 6.90 9.12 9.21
CA GLY A 204 8.28 8.99 9.67
C GLY A 204 9.27 9.87 8.90
N SER A 205 8.93 10.30 7.68
CA SER A 205 9.74 11.17 6.83
C SER A 205 9.51 12.68 7.08
N LEU A 206 8.48 13.04 7.85
CA LEU A 206 8.21 14.43 8.23
C LEU A 206 9.29 14.98 9.17
N SER A 207 9.39 16.30 9.28
CA SER A 207 10.27 16.97 10.24
C SER A 207 9.96 16.55 11.68
N SER A 208 10.96 16.63 12.56
CA SER A 208 10.78 16.25 13.97
C SER A 208 9.69 17.06 14.67
N SER A 209 9.54 18.35 14.34
CA SER A 209 8.47 19.20 14.86
C SER A 209 7.09 18.76 14.40
N ALA A 210 6.92 18.44 13.11
CA ALA A 210 5.67 17.96 12.57
C ALA A 210 5.29 16.59 13.17
N ARG A 211 6.25 15.67 13.28
CA ARG A 211 6.04 14.37 13.95
C ARG A 211 5.62 14.52 15.41
N PHE A 212 6.23 15.47 16.14
CA PHE A 212 5.88 15.74 17.52
C PHE A 212 4.41 16.20 17.67
N VAL A 213 3.94 17.09 16.79
CA VAL A 213 2.54 17.53 16.78
C VAL A 213 1.60 16.36 16.47
N LEU A 214 1.91 15.53 15.47
CA LEU A 214 1.10 14.37 15.09
C LEU A 214 1.07 13.31 16.20
N TRP A 215 2.15 13.15 16.94
CA TRP A 215 2.26 12.22 18.06
C TRP A 215 1.22 12.51 19.14
N PHE A 216 0.96 13.78 19.48
CA PHE A 216 -0.13 14.16 20.40
C PHE A 216 -1.52 13.79 19.86
N GLY A 217 -1.69 13.71 18.54
CA GLY A 217 -2.91 13.23 17.88
C GLY A 217 -2.99 11.70 17.75
N GLY A 218 -2.05 10.96 18.37
CA GLY A 218 -1.99 9.50 18.29
C GLY A 218 -1.51 8.97 16.94
N ILE A 219 -0.86 9.82 16.10
CA ILE A 219 -0.34 9.44 14.80
C ILE A 219 1.18 9.26 14.91
N HIS A 220 1.64 8.04 14.66
CA HIS A 220 3.04 7.67 14.76
C HIS A 220 3.62 7.35 13.38
N GLY A 221 4.87 7.74 13.15
CA GLY A 221 5.61 7.43 11.95
C GLY A 221 6.91 6.72 12.28
N ASP A 222 7.22 5.69 11.50
CA ASP A 222 8.47 4.94 11.57
C ASP A 222 8.82 4.45 10.17
N ARG A 223 9.92 4.98 9.60
CA ARG A 223 10.33 4.65 8.22
C ARG A 223 10.71 3.18 8.05
N GLN A 224 11.39 2.59 9.04
CA GLN A 224 11.82 1.20 8.97
C GLN A 224 10.62 0.26 9.05
N LEU A 225 9.70 0.52 9.99
CA LEU A 225 8.44 -0.22 10.08
C LEU A 225 7.64 -0.06 8.78
N GLY A 226 7.54 1.17 8.25
CA GLY A 226 6.86 1.43 6.98
C GLY A 226 7.42 0.59 5.84
N MET A 227 8.74 0.61 5.63
CA MET A 227 9.40 -0.21 4.61
C MET A 227 9.18 -1.70 4.85
N SER A 228 9.23 -2.19 6.10
CA SER A 228 8.98 -3.60 6.41
C SER A 228 7.55 -4.05 6.09
N GLN A 229 6.56 -3.17 6.25
CA GLN A 229 5.17 -3.46 5.84
C GLN A 229 5.05 -3.50 4.30
N VAL A 230 5.60 -2.51 3.60
CA VAL A 230 5.62 -2.49 2.12
C VAL A 230 6.34 -3.73 1.58
N GLN A 231 7.42 -4.18 2.22
CA GLN A 231 8.14 -5.41 1.85
C GLN A 231 7.23 -6.64 1.86
N LYS A 232 6.31 -6.76 2.84
CA LYS A 232 5.37 -7.90 2.88
C LYS A 232 4.47 -7.94 1.63
N THR A 233 4.00 -6.79 1.16
CA THR A 233 3.25 -6.71 -0.10
C THR A 233 4.15 -7.00 -1.30
N ALA A 234 5.38 -6.48 -1.32
CA ALA A 234 6.34 -6.72 -2.40
C ALA A 234 6.71 -8.21 -2.54
N ASP A 235 6.77 -8.94 -1.44
CA ASP A 235 7.11 -10.37 -1.45
C ASP A 235 5.91 -11.28 -1.74
N ASN A 236 4.73 -10.97 -1.19
CA ASN A 236 3.61 -11.91 -1.12
C ASN A 236 2.29 -11.33 -1.66
N GLY A 237 2.25 -10.08 -2.08
CA GLY A 237 1.06 -9.45 -2.64
C GLY A 237 0.68 -10.04 -4.00
N ASN A 238 -0.56 -9.81 -4.40
CA ASN A 238 -1.09 -10.20 -5.69
C ASN A 238 -1.20 -8.96 -6.62
N TYR A 239 -2.29 -8.22 -6.52
CA TYR A 239 -2.55 -7.05 -7.39
C TYR A 239 -1.61 -5.88 -7.13
N LEU A 240 -1.18 -5.67 -5.88
CA LEU A 240 -0.37 -4.52 -5.47
C LEU A 240 1.12 -4.83 -5.34
N LYS A 241 1.56 -6.06 -5.64
CA LYS A 241 2.97 -6.44 -5.57
C LYS A 241 3.88 -5.50 -6.39
N PRO A 242 3.64 -5.22 -7.68
CA PRO A 242 4.50 -4.32 -8.44
C PRO A 242 4.48 -2.88 -7.91
N PHE A 243 3.34 -2.41 -7.41
CA PHE A 243 3.24 -1.10 -6.76
C PHE A 243 4.07 -1.04 -5.47
N ALA A 244 4.02 -2.07 -4.64
CA ALA A 244 4.84 -2.16 -3.45
C ALA A 244 6.34 -2.23 -3.79
N GLN A 245 6.73 -2.97 -4.83
CA GLN A 245 8.12 -3.06 -5.28
C GLN A 245 8.68 -1.71 -5.74
N ILE A 246 7.94 -0.92 -6.53
CA ILE A 246 8.42 0.43 -6.93
C ILE A 246 8.51 1.36 -5.73
N LEU A 247 7.52 1.38 -4.84
CA LEU A 247 7.56 2.18 -3.61
C LEU A 247 8.75 1.81 -2.73
N LEU A 248 8.98 0.51 -2.55
CA LEU A 248 10.10 0.00 -1.76
C LEU A 248 11.44 0.39 -2.39
N ALA A 249 11.58 0.27 -3.70
CA ALA A 249 12.79 0.66 -4.41
C ALA A 249 13.08 2.16 -4.27
N LEU A 250 12.07 3.02 -4.45
CA LEU A 250 12.23 4.47 -4.31
C LEU A 250 12.52 4.89 -2.87
N SER A 251 11.85 4.25 -1.89
CA SER A 251 12.13 4.45 -0.47
C SER A 251 13.54 3.97 -0.10
N ALA A 252 13.96 2.81 -0.59
CA ALA A 252 15.28 2.26 -0.36
C ALA A 252 16.38 3.18 -0.92
N ARG A 253 16.21 3.76 -2.12
CA ARG A 253 17.12 4.78 -2.64
C ARG A 253 17.21 6.01 -1.73
N ARG A 254 16.08 6.47 -1.20
CA ARG A 254 16.03 7.58 -0.25
C ARG A 254 16.76 7.27 1.06
N GLU A 255 16.67 6.03 1.54
CA GLU A 255 17.35 5.54 2.75
C GLU A 255 18.76 5.00 2.47
N LYS A 256 19.30 5.15 1.24
CA LYS A 256 20.64 4.69 0.81
C LYS A 256 20.84 3.17 0.94
N GLN A 257 19.79 2.42 0.69
CA GLN A 257 19.77 0.95 0.64
C GLN A 257 19.81 0.50 -0.83
N ASP A 258 20.93 0.75 -1.51
CA ASP A 258 21.03 0.62 -2.97
C ASP A 258 20.78 -0.81 -3.46
N GLU A 259 21.24 -1.84 -2.74
CA GLU A 259 21.02 -3.24 -3.10
C GLU A 259 19.52 -3.60 -3.13
N LEU A 260 18.75 -3.13 -2.11
CA LEU A 260 17.31 -3.36 -2.05
C LEU A 260 16.58 -2.64 -3.19
N ALA A 261 17.01 -1.41 -3.51
CA ALA A 261 16.46 -0.65 -4.63
C ALA A 261 16.72 -1.35 -5.97
N GLN A 262 17.97 -1.75 -6.23
CA GLN A 262 18.39 -2.43 -7.45
C GLN A 262 17.66 -3.77 -7.63
N LYS A 263 17.52 -4.56 -6.57
CA LYS A 263 16.79 -5.84 -6.62
C LYS A 263 15.35 -5.62 -7.10
N ASN A 264 14.59 -4.75 -6.45
CA ASN A 264 13.18 -4.52 -6.80
C ASN A 264 13.02 -3.93 -8.21
N LEU A 265 13.88 -2.97 -8.59
CA LEU A 265 13.83 -2.37 -9.94
C LEU A 265 14.20 -3.36 -11.03
N LYS A 266 15.16 -4.26 -10.77
CA LYS A 266 15.51 -5.34 -11.70
C LYS A 266 14.32 -6.27 -11.93
N GLU A 267 13.69 -6.77 -10.84
CA GLU A 267 12.52 -7.64 -10.91
C GLU A 267 11.38 -6.98 -11.70
N LEU A 268 11.08 -5.70 -11.41
CA LEU A 268 10.06 -4.92 -12.14
C LEU A 268 10.38 -4.77 -13.63
N THR A 269 11.64 -4.53 -13.98
CA THR A 269 12.07 -4.37 -15.38
C THR A 269 11.98 -5.70 -16.15
N GLU A 270 12.29 -6.81 -15.49
CA GLU A 270 12.18 -8.15 -16.07
C GLU A 270 10.71 -8.58 -16.26
N GLU A 271 9.85 -8.27 -15.29
CA GLU A 271 8.44 -8.62 -15.33
C GLU A 271 7.62 -7.72 -16.27
N PHE A 272 7.98 -6.42 -16.37
CA PHE A 272 7.29 -5.41 -17.18
C PHE A 272 8.25 -4.70 -18.14
N PRO A 273 8.78 -5.41 -19.16
CA PRO A 273 9.82 -4.86 -20.05
C PRO A 273 9.32 -3.67 -20.90
N GLY A 274 8.00 -3.52 -21.06
CA GLY A 274 7.39 -2.37 -21.74
C GLY A 274 7.29 -1.10 -20.88
N ASN A 275 7.56 -1.18 -19.57
CA ASN A 275 7.49 -0.03 -18.67
C ASN A 275 8.79 0.78 -18.70
N SER A 276 8.77 1.89 -19.44
CA SER A 276 9.94 2.77 -19.58
C SER A 276 10.41 3.42 -18.26
N THR A 277 9.48 3.66 -17.32
CA THR A 277 9.81 4.22 -15.99
C THR A 277 10.64 3.23 -15.18
N TYR A 278 10.26 1.95 -15.13
CA TYR A 278 11.01 0.94 -14.39
C TYR A 278 12.43 0.78 -14.92
N ALA A 279 12.57 0.71 -16.25
CA ALA A 279 13.88 0.60 -16.90
C ALA A 279 14.77 1.85 -16.65
N ALA A 280 14.18 3.06 -16.70
CA ALA A 280 14.90 4.29 -16.42
C ALA A 280 15.34 4.36 -14.93
N GLU A 281 14.47 3.99 -13.99
CA GLU A 281 14.79 3.98 -12.58
C GLU A 281 15.84 2.92 -12.22
N TYR A 282 15.79 1.76 -12.89
CA TYR A 282 16.84 0.74 -12.75
C TYR A 282 18.20 1.24 -13.24
N ALA A 283 18.24 1.85 -14.43
CA ALA A 283 19.49 2.45 -14.97
C ALA A 283 20.06 3.50 -14.00
N LYS A 284 19.21 4.40 -13.45
CA LYS A 284 19.62 5.39 -12.44
C LYS A 284 20.16 4.72 -11.16
N ALA A 285 19.55 3.63 -10.69
CA ALA A 285 19.99 2.91 -9.51
C ALA A 285 21.32 2.20 -9.70
N MET A 286 21.63 1.81 -10.95
CA MET A 286 22.92 1.22 -11.35
C MET A 286 24.01 2.26 -11.67
N GLY A 287 23.69 3.57 -11.63
CA GLY A 287 24.59 4.63 -12.02
C GLY A 287 24.84 4.70 -13.54
N HIS A 288 23.97 4.11 -14.34
CA HIS A 288 24.07 4.12 -15.79
C HIS A 288 23.32 5.33 -16.37
N PRO A 289 23.76 5.87 -17.54
CA PRO A 289 23.01 6.88 -18.26
C PRO A 289 21.64 6.31 -18.71
N ILE A 290 20.60 7.13 -18.64
CA ILE A 290 19.27 6.75 -19.13
C ILE A 290 19.34 6.71 -20.66
N PRO A 291 18.93 5.58 -21.30
CA PRO A 291 18.84 5.52 -22.76
C PRO A 291 17.90 6.59 -23.30
N SER A 292 18.29 7.30 -24.37
CA SER A 292 17.53 8.44 -24.92
C SER A 292 16.08 8.06 -25.30
N ALA A 293 15.83 6.80 -25.67
CA ALA A 293 14.49 6.28 -25.98
C ALA A 293 13.56 6.13 -24.76
N MET A 294 14.09 6.26 -23.53
CA MET A 294 13.35 6.09 -22.26
C MET A 294 13.08 7.42 -21.55
N VAL A 295 13.51 8.54 -22.14
CA VAL A 295 13.19 9.88 -21.63
C VAL A 295 11.77 10.21 -22.06
N PRO A 296 10.82 10.43 -21.15
CA PRO A 296 9.47 10.85 -21.54
C PRO A 296 9.54 12.09 -22.41
N ALA A 297 8.79 12.11 -23.52
CA ALA A 297 8.62 13.33 -24.30
C ALA A 297 7.95 14.40 -23.41
N ASN A 298 8.60 15.57 -23.31
CA ASN A 298 8.06 16.73 -22.60
C ASN A 298 6.78 17.25 -23.25
#